data_8e716fe9d6faf1ed0a0a7042883d9d7c
#
_entry.id   8e716fe9d6faf1ed0a0a7042883d9d7c
#
_cell.length_a   1.000
_cell.length_b   1.000
_cell.length_c   1.000
_cell.angle_alpha   90.00
_cell.angle_beta   90.00
_cell.angle_gamma   90.00
#
_symmetry.space_group_name_H-M   'P 1'
#
loop_
_entity.id
_entity.type
_entity.pdbx_description
1 polymer ?
#
loop_
_entity_poly.entity_id
_entity_poly.type
_entity_poly.pdbx_seq_one_letter_code
_entity_poly.pdbx_strand_id
1 'polypeptide(L)'
;MMHVEHHGKDLQPLLAALPQVMREARAAGARVELVLSNAFMRYAIVPNPDGAANGEELTLLCRHAFQRVHGDVVAQWSIQLSLAALGGNGLASAVDQDWLDALAEHVKTEKGQLTSVQPVLAHAFNRLAKVGQDGIFVLREPERLCLLAWQNRSWSAVQLQPVLADWQATLDAGLHRLRLQLALPETTPVQLCELVQGDVQLRMTPWWADWSMAGGIA
;
A
#
# COMPACT_ATOMS: atom_id res chain seq x y z
N MET A 1 -9.15 -7.07 -15.31
CA MET A 1 -7.88 -6.80 -14.66
C MET A 1 -7.11 -8.11 -14.60
N MET A 2 -5.88 -8.15 -15.07
CA MET A 2 -5.07 -9.37 -15.03
C MET A 2 -4.17 -9.30 -13.80
N HIS A 3 -3.93 -10.44 -13.17
CA HIS A 3 -3.17 -10.55 -11.94
C HIS A 3 -1.98 -11.49 -12.14
N VAL A 4 -0.81 -11.07 -11.66
CA VAL A 4 0.40 -11.90 -11.61
C VAL A 4 0.75 -12.10 -10.14
N GLU A 5 0.71 -13.35 -9.69
CA GLU A 5 1.14 -13.70 -8.35
C GLU A 5 2.64 -13.84 -8.29
N HIS A 6 3.24 -13.20 -7.31
CA HIS A 6 4.64 -13.37 -6.99
C HIS A 6 4.85 -13.31 -5.49
N HIS A 7 5.53 -14.33 -4.97
CA HIS A 7 5.92 -14.42 -3.57
C HIS A 7 7.38 -13.99 -3.42
N GLY A 8 7.62 -12.98 -2.61
CA GLY A 8 8.97 -12.50 -2.33
C GLY A 8 9.25 -11.04 -2.74
N LYS A 9 10.51 -10.63 -2.56
CA LYS A 9 10.99 -9.27 -2.88
C LYS A 9 11.74 -9.18 -4.22
N ASP A 10 11.83 -10.29 -4.95
CA ASP A 10 12.48 -10.33 -6.24
C ASP A 10 11.51 -9.92 -7.34
N LEU A 11 11.86 -8.91 -8.11
CA LEU A 11 11.05 -8.41 -9.22
C LEU A 11 11.21 -9.28 -10.49
N GLN A 12 12.26 -10.07 -10.61
CA GLN A 12 12.56 -10.82 -11.84
C GLN A 12 11.42 -11.72 -12.31
N PRO A 13 10.76 -12.51 -11.45
CA PRO A 13 9.62 -13.32 -11.86
C PRO A 13 8.45 -12.47 -12.38
N LEU A 14 8.20 -11.29 -11.78
CA LEU A 14 7.18 -10.37 -12.26
C LEU A 14 7.52 -9.81 -13.63
N LEU A 15 8.76 -9.38 -13.84
CA LEU A 15 9.23 -8.89 -15.14
C LEU A 15 9.15 -9.97 -16.21
N ALA A 16 9.47 -11.22 -15.87
CA ALA A 16 9.37 -12.35 -16.79
C ALA A 16 7.91 -12.68 -17.18
N ALA A 17 6.95 -12.49 -16.26
CA ALA A 17 5.54 -12.76 -16.52
C ALA A 17 4.84 -11.61 -17.25
N LEU A 18 5.32 -10.38 -17.11
CA LEU A 18 4.66 -9.18 -17.64
C LEU A 18 4.40 -9.23 -19.16
N PRO A 19 5.35 -9.67 -20.03
CA PRO A 19 5.12 -9.78 -21.46
C PRO A 19 3.96 -10.71 -21.83
N GLN A 20 3.83 -11.83 -21.14
CA GLN A 20 2.73 -12.77 -21.35
C GLN A 20 1.39 -12.12 -20.97
N VAL A 21 1.30 -11.53 -19.79
CA VAL A 21 0.10 -10.84 -19.29
C VAL A 21 -0.34 -9.73 -20.25
N MET A 22 0.62 -8.95 -20.77
CA MET A 22 0.33 -7.88 -21.70
C MET A 22 -0.19 -8.39 -23.06
N ARG A 23 0.36 -9.50 -23.56
CA ARG A 23 -0.14 -10.14 -24.79
C ARG A 23 -1.55 -10.71 -24.61
N GLU A 24 -1.81 -11.41 -23.50
CA GLU A 24 -3.13 -11.94 -23.15
C GLU A 24 -4.17 -10.82 -22.97
N ALA A 25 -3.76 -9.69 -22.37
CA ALA A 25 -4.61 -8.51 -22.24
C ALA A 25 -4.81 -7.74 -23.55
N ARG A 26 -4.14 -8.13 -24.65
CA ARG A 26 -4.09 -7.37 -25.89
C ARG A 26 -3.68 -5.91 -25.69
N ALA A 27 -2.69 -5.69 -24.83
CA ALA A 27 -2.30 -4.38 -24.35
C ALA A 27 -1.40 -3.59 -25.34
N ALA A 28 -1.12 -4.12 -26.53
CA ALA A 28 -0.36 -3.39 -27.54
C ALA A 28 -1.08 -2.09 -27.92
N GLY A 29 -0.40 -0.95 -27.74
CA GLY A 29 -0.96 0.39 -27.93
C GLY A 29 -1.88 0.87 -26.80
N ALA A 30 -2.07 0.05 -25.74
CA ALA A 30 -2.91 0.41 -24.62
C ALA A 30 -2.15 1.22 -23.56
N ARG A 31 -2.91 2.00 -22.78
CA ARG A 31 -2.43 2.57 -21.53
C ARG A 31 -2.41 1.48 -20.45
N VAL A 32 -1.27 1.36 -19.77
CA VAL A 32 -1.05 0.34 -18.74
C VAL A 32 -0.94 1.04 -17.39
N GLU A 33 -1.76 0.61 -16.45
CA GLU A 33 -1.66 0.98 -15.04
C GLU A 33 -1.24 -0.25 -14.25
N LEU A 34 -0.19 -0.11 -13.44
CA LEU A 34 0.30 -1.19 -12.60
C LEU A 34 -0.04 -0.90 -11.13
N VAL A 35 -0.52 -1.92 -10.44
CA VAL A 35 -0.77 -1.89 -8.99
C VAL A 35 0.22 -2.84 -8.34
N LEU A 36 1.15 -2.30 -7.57
CA LEU A 36 2.21 -3.06 -6.92
C LEU A 36 1.80 -3.52 -5.53
N SER A 37 2.11 -4.78 -5.22
CA SER A 37 1.98 -5.33 -3.87
C SER A 37 2.81 -4.52 -2.86
N ASN A 38 2.34 -4.48 -1.61
CA ASN A 38 3.09 -3.91 -0.50
C ASN A 38 4.42 -4.65 -0.22
N ALA A 39 4.65 -5.81 -0.83
CA ALA A 39 5.94 -6.49 -0.77
C ALA A 39 7.08 -5.66 -1.35
N PHE A 40 6.78 -4.85 -2.37
CA PHE A 40 7.74 -3.98 -3.06
C PHE A 40 7.76 -2.55 -2.51
N MET A 41 6.84 -2.21 -1.63
CA MET A 41 6.64 -0.85 -1.16
C MET A 41 7.24 -0.60 0.22
N ARG A 42 7.57 0.65 0.47
CA ARG A 42 7.91 1.17 1.79
C ARG A 42 7.06 2.40 2.04
N TYR A 43 6.70 2.61 3.29
CA TYR A 43 5.84 3.74 3.67
C TYR A 43 6.41 4.50 4.85
N ALA A 44 6.13 5.80 4.89
CA ALA A 44 6.43 6.65 6.02
C ALA A 44 5.34 7.71 6.20
N ILE A 45 5.05 8.06 7.45
CA ILE A 45 4.27 9.25 7.74
C ILE A 45 5.22 10.44 7.75
N VAL A 46 4.89 11.45 6.97
CA VAL A 46 5.68 12.68 6.82
C VAL A 46 4.94 13.81 7.51
N PRO A 47 5.50 14.36 8.59
CA PRO A 47 4.91 15.53 9.24
C PRO A 47 4.78 16.68 8.24
N ASN A 48 3.61 17.30 8.20
CA ASN A 48 3.36 18.51 7.45
C ASN A 48 2.64 19.52 8.37
N PRO A 49 3.37 20.05 9.35
CA PRO A 49 2.79 21.03 10.27
C PRO A 49 2.36 22.27 9.48
N ASP A 50 1.13 22.69 9.72
CA ASP A 50 0.53 23.93 9.19
C ASP A 50 0.35 23.98 7.65
N GLY A 51 0.63 22.90 6.92
CA GLY A 51 0.48 22.84 5.46
C GLY A 51 1.38 23.83 4.71
N ALA A 52 2.46 24.27 5.33
CA ALA A 52 3.27 25.41 4.87
C ALA A 52 4.45 24.99 3.98
N ALA A 53 4.78 23.68 3.91
CA ALA A 53 5.92 23.23 3.13
C ALA A 53 5.63 23.30 1.62
N ASN A 54 6.54 23.90 0.87
CA ASN A 54 6.51 23.85 -0.59
C ASN A 54 6.92 22.46 -1.12
N GLY A 55 6.79 22.22 -2.43
CA GLY A 55 7.07 20.91 -3.03
C GLY A 55 8.50 20.40 -2.82
N GLU A 56 9.49 21.31 -2.78
CA GLU A 56 10.90 20.93 -2.54
C GLU A 56 11.12 20.53 -1.09
N GLU A 57 10.59 21.30 -0.15
CA GLU A 57 10.64 20.99 1.28
C GLU A 57 9.95 19.68 1.60
N LEU A 58 8.77 19.42 1.02
CA LEU A 58 8.07 18.14 1.17
C LEU A 58 8.90 16.97 0.64
N THR A 59 9.58 17.16 -0.50
CA THR A 59 10.47 16.13 -1.05
C THR A 59 11.63 15.83 -0.11
N LEU A 60 12.24 16.84 0.48
CA LEU A 60 13.31 16.69 1.47
C LEU A 60 12.82 16.01 2.75
N LEU A 61 11.65 16.39 3.24
CA LEU A 61 11.03 15.76 4.41
C LEU A 61 10.74 14.29 4.18
N CYS A 62 10.23 13.92 2.99
CA CYS A 62 10.02 12.52 2.60
C CYS A 62 11.33 11.73 2.61
N ARG A 63 12.38 12.25 1.94
CA ARG A 63 13.69 11.59 1.93
C ARG A 63 14.24 11.42 3.34
N HIS A 64 14.18 12.44 4.16
CA HIS A 64 14.65 12.39 5.54
C HIS A 64 13.88 11.36 6.38
N ALA A 65 12.55 11.28 6.22
CA ALA A 65 11.72 10.31 6.92
C ALA A 65 12.17 8.87 6.61
N PHE A 66 12.47 8.56 5.35
CA PHE A 66 12.98 7.25 4.96
C PHE A 66 14.44 7.03 5.36
N GLN A 67 15.31 8.04 5.23
CA GLN A 67 16.74 7.92 5.56
C GLN A 67 16.98 7.58 7.03
N ARG A 68 16.15 8.08 7.93
CA ARG A 68 16.24 7.74 9.37
C ARG A 68 16.09 6.24 9.66
N VAL A 69 15.42 5.50 8.78
CA VAL A 69 15.14 4.07 8.95
C VAL A 69 16.02 3.21 8.05
N HIS A 70 16.29 3.70 6.84
CA HIS A 70 16.89 2.89 5.78
C HIS A 70 18.28 3.36 5.35
N GLY A 71 18.73 4.53 5.82
CA GLY A 71 20.05 5.05 5.46
C GLY A 71 20.16 5.50 4.00
N ASP A 72 21.36 5.39 3.44
CA ASP A 72 21.71 5.98 2.14
C ASP A 72 21.06 5.29 0.93
N VAL A 73 20.56 4.07 1.08
CA VAL A 73 19.87 3.36 -0.01
C VAL A 73 18.65 4.12 -0.53
N VAL A 74 18.11 5.02 0.26
CA VAL A 74 16.98 5.90 -0.10
C VAL A 74 17.28 6.79 -1.32
N ALA A 75 18.56 7.05 -1.60
CA ALA A 75 18.95 7.81 -2.79
C ALA A 75 18.54 7.11 -4.10
N GLN A 76 18.37 5.78 -4.06
CA GLN A 76 17.99 4.94 -5.21
C GLN A 76 16.46 4.75 -5.33
N TRP A 77 15.67 5.41 -4.48
CA TRP A 77 14.22 5.21 -4.45
C TRP A 77 13.45 6.33 -5.13
N SER A 78 12.41 5.93 -5.85
CA SER A 78 11.33 6.81 -6.26
C SER A 78 10.37 6.99 -5.10
N ILE A 79 10.13 8.23 -4.70
CA ILE A 79 9.29 8.56 -3.54
C ILE A 79 8.12 9.43 -4.01
N GLN A 80 6.92 9.05 -3.60
CA GLN A 80 5.70 9.80 -3.84
C GLN A 80 5.02 10.14 -2.51
N LEU A 81 4.47 11.34 -2.41
CA LEU A 81 3.76 11.83 -1.23
C LEU A 81 2.28 12.02 -1.54
N SER A 82 1.43 11.48 -0.68
CA SER A 82 -0.01 11.71 -0.67
C SER A 82 -0.38 12.51 0.57
N LEU A 83 -0.95 13.68 0.40
CA LEU A 83 -1.47 14.51 1.48
C LEU A 83 -2.93 14.13 1.73
N ALA A 84 -3.28 13.82 2.99
CA ALA A 84 -4.63 13.39 3.34
C ALA A 84 -5.64 14.55 3.32
N ALA A 85 -5.23 15.71 3.83
CA ALA A 85 -6.03 16.93 3.86
C ALA A 85 -5.09 18.14 3.93
N LEU A 86 -5.63 19.33 3.69
CA LEU A 86 -4.88 20.58 3.88
C LEU A 86 -4.44 20.67 5.36
N GLY A 87 -3.13 20.77 5.58
CA GLY A 87 -2.53 20.93 6.90
C GLY A 87 -2.27 19.64 7.68
N GLY A 88 -2.64 18.45 7.13
CA GLY A 88 -2.36 17.18 7.79
C GLY A 88 -1.03 16.55 7.37
N ASN A 89 -0.60 15.53 8.12
CA ASN A 89 0.56 14.72 7.75
C ASN A 89 0.38 14.06 6.39
N GLY A 90 1.47 13.85 5.67
CA GLY A 90 1.51 13.11 4.42
C GLY A 90 1.77 11.62 4.64
N LEU A 91 1.31 10.80 3.71
CA LEU A 91 1.72 9.40 3.56
C LEU A 91 2.69 9.32 2.39
N ALA A 92 3.96 9.08 2.67
CA ALA A 92 4.95 8.82 1.64
C ALA A 92 5.01 7.33 1.33
N SER A 93 5.10 7.01 0.05
CA SER A 93 5.39 5.67 -0.46
C SER A 93 6.67 5.68 -1.27
N ALA A 94 7.46 4.63 -1.17
CA ALA A 94 8.74 4.51 -1.88
C ALA A 94 8.89 3.13 -2.49
N VAL A 95 9.52 3.10 -3.66
CA VAL A 95 9.89 1.89 -4.39
C VAL A 95 11.27 2.12 -5.02
N ASP A 96 11.99 1.05 -5.30
CA ASP A 96 13.27 1.10 -5.98
C ASP A 96 13.12 1.69 -7.39
N GLN A 97 13.97 2.68 -7.73
CA GLN A 97 13.89 3.37 -9.03
C GLN A 97 14.22 2.43 -10.18
N ASP A 98 15.23 1.57 -10.01
CA ASP A 98 15.64 0.62 -11.05
C ASP A 98 14.50 -0.34 -11.40
N TRP A 99 13.64 -0.67 -10.42
CA TRP A 99 12.45 -1.48 -10.65
C TRP A 99 11.39 -0.77 -11.49
N LEU A 100 11.17 0.52 -11.22
CA LEU A 100 10.23 1.31 -12.03
C LEU A 100 10.72 1.44 -13.47
N ASP A 101 12.02 1.66 -13.64
CA ASP A 101 12.64 1.79 -14.96
C ASP A 101 12.55 0.47 -15.73
N ALA A 102 12.83 -0.66 -15.06
CA ALA A 102 12.67 -1.99 -15.65
C ALA A 102 11.21 -2.29 -16.05
N LEU A 103 10.25 -1.96 -15.20
CA LEU A 103 8.82 -2.12 -15.51
C LEU A 103 8.42 -1.26 -16.72
N ALA A 104 8.85 -0.01 -16.75
CA ALA A 104 8.55 0.90 -17.86
C ALA A 104 9.13 0.40 -19.19
N GLU A 105 10.36 -0.11 -19.20
CA GLU A 105 11.00 -0.64 -20.40
C GLU A 105 10.32 -1.92 -20.88
N HIS A 106 9.91 -2.82 -19.98
CA HIS A 106 9.16 -4.03 -20.36
C HIS A 106 7.79 -3.68 -20.98
N VAL A 107 7.05 -2.74 -20.38
CA VAL A 107 5.76 -2.28 -20.94
C VAL A 107 5.96 -1.68 -22.32
N LYS A 108 7.00 -0.88 -22.51
CA LYS A 108 7.33 -0.25 -23.79
C LYS A 108 7.74 -1.28 -24.85
N THR A 109 8.52 -2.30 -24.48
CA THR A 109 8.93 -3.40 -25.37
C THR A 109 7.69 -4.15 -25.93
N GLU A 110 6.68 -4.35 -25.11
CA GLU A 110 5.40 -4.93 -25.52
C GLU A 110 4.45 -3.90 -26.18
N LYS A 111 4.96 -2.74 -26.57
CA LYS A 111 4.24 -1.64 -27.23
C LYS A 111 3.09 -1.05 -26.41
N GLY A 112 3.12 -1.19 -25.09
CA GLY A 112 2.22 -0.50 -24.16
C GLY A 112 2.78 0.86 -23.74
N GLN A 113 1.94 1.65 -23.13
CA GLN A 113 2.33 2.92 -22.49
C GLN A 113 2.06 2.84 -20.99
N LEU A 114 3.10 2.77 -20.17
CA LEU A 114 2.96 2.83 -18.71
C LEU A 114 2.52 4.25 -18.31
N THR A 115 1.33 4.37 -17.76
CA THR A 115 0.73 5.66 -17.39
C THR A 115 0.71 5.88 -15.89
N SER A 116 0.70 4.80 -15.10
CA SER A 116 0.65 4.87 -13.64
C SER A 116 1.24 3.62 -13.01
N VAL A 117 1.98 3.82 -11.92
CA VAL A 117 2.36 2.75 -10.99
C VAL A 117 1.88 3.16 -9.60
N GLN A 118 1.03 2.36 -9.00
CA GLN A 118 0.40 2.68 -7.71
C GLN A 118 0.66 1.58 -6.69
N PRO A 119 0.87 1.93 -5.41
CA PRO A 119 0.82 0.95 -4.33
C PRO A 119 -0.59 0.37 -4.20
N VAL A 120 -0.70 -0.93 -3.95
CA VAL A 120 -2.00 -1.57 -3.71
C VAL A 120 -2.72 -0.98 -2.51
N LEU A 121 -2.00 -0.52 -1.49
CA LEU A 121 -2.59 0.21 -0.37
C LEU A 121 -3.34 1.46 -0.83
N ALA A 122 -2.70 2.32 -1.63
CA ALA A 122 -3.31 3.55 -2.12
C ALA A 122 -4.50 3.24 -3.05
N HIS A 123 -4.34 2.25 -3.94
CA HIS A 123 -5.40 1.81 -4.84
C HIS A 123 -6.63 1.33 -4.08
N ALA A 124 -6.45 0.45 -3.09
CA ALA A 124 -7.53 -0.09 -2.28
C ALA A 124 -8.18 1.01 -1.41
N PHE A 125 -7.36 1.81 -0.73
CA PHE A 125 -7.84 2.88 0.14
C PHE A 125 -8.70 3.88 -0.62
N ASN A 126 -8.23 4.40 -1.75
CA ASN A 126 -8.96 5.40 -2.54
C ASN A 126 -10.30 4.91 -3.07
N ARG A 127 -10.45 3.60 -3.28
CA ARG A 127 -11.68 3.01 -3.82
C ARG A 127 -12.68 2.61 -2.75
N LEU A 128 -12.23 2.26 -1.56
CA LEU A 128 -13.04 1.51 -0.60
C LEU A 128 -13.13 2.13 0.77
N ALA A 129 -12.08 2.87 1.20
CA ALA A 129 -12.08 3.41 2.54
C ALA A 129 -13.18 4.45 2.73
N LYS A 130 -13.91 4.29 3.84
CA LYS A 130 -14.83 5.31 4.33
C LYS A 130 -14.09 6.15 5.35
N VAL A 131 -13.68 7.34 4.94
CA VAL A 131 -12.87 8.22 5.78
C VAL A 131 -13.79 9.03 6.70
N GLY A 132 -13.81 8.64 7.98
CA GLY A 132 -14.36 9.45 9.07
C GLY A 132 -13.29 10.35 9.68
N GLN A 133 -13.53 10.83 10.90
CA GLN A 133 -12.57 11.66 11.64
C GLN A 133 -11.33 10.86 12.00
N ASP A 134 -11.53 9.67 12.57
CA ASP A 134 -10.50 8.71 12.96
C ASP A 134 -10.80 7.35 12.36
N GLY A 135 -9.79 6.53 12.17
CA GLY A 135 -9.98 5.16 11.69
C GLY A 135 -8.69 4.41 11.41
N ILE A 136 -8.86 3.13 11.16
CA ILE A 136 -7.81 2.21 10.76
C ILE A 136 -8.28 1.46 9.52
N PHE A 137 -7.50 1.51 8.46
CA PHE A 137 -7.68 0.70 7.26
C PHE A 137 -6.65 -0.41 7.26
N VAL A 138 -7.10 -1.63 7.14
CA VAL A 138 -6.27 -2.83 7.07
C VAL A 138 -6.38 -3.41 5.68
N LEU A 139 -5.26 -3.57 5.01
CA LEU A 139 -5.15 -4.28 3.76
C LEU A 139 -4.44 -5.60 4.01
N ARG A 140 -5.12 -6.71 3.75
CA ARG A 140 -4.57 -8.06 3.81
C ARG A 140 -4.16 -8.52 2.41
N GLU A 141 -2.90 -8.86 2.26
CA GLU A 141 -2.34 -9.65 1.17
C GLU A 141 -2.00 -11.05 1.70
N PRO A 142 -1.76 -12.07 0.86
CA PRO A 142 -1.52 -13.45 1.33
C PRO A 142 -0.48 -13.57 2.44
N GLU A 143 0.61 -12.83 2.35
CA GLU A 143 1.74 -12.92 3.30
C GLU A 143 1.95 -11.64 4.13
N ARG A 144 1.05 -10.66 4.03
CA ARG A 144 1.24 -9.34 4.65
C ARG A 144 -0.05 -8.71 5.11
N LEU A 145 0.09 -7.96 6.19
CA LEU A 145 -0.90 -6.98 6.61
C LEU A 145 -0.29 -5.58 6.51
N CYS A 146 -1.04 -4.66 5.93
CA CYS A 146 -0.73 -3.25 5.98
C CYS A 146 -1.81 -2.53 6.77
N LEU A 147 -1.44 -1.89 7.87
CA LEU A 147 -2.32 -1.11 8.72
C LEU A 147 -2.03 0.37 8.48
N LEU A 148 -3.04 1.13 8.10
CA LEU A 148 -2.97 2.58 7.89
C LEU A 148 -3.96 3.25 8.83
N ALA A 149 -3.47 4.10 9.73
CA ALA A 149 -4.31 4.82 10.68
C ALA A 149 -4.32 6.32 10.41
N TRP A 150 -5.45 6.95 10.68
CA TRP A 150 -5.61 8.40 10.67
C TRP A 150 -6.38 8.87 11.90
N GLN A 151 -6.05 10.07 12.36
CA GLN A 151 -6.71 10.78 13.44
C GLN A 151 -6.96 12.23 13.01
N ASN A 152 -8.11 12.77 13.35
CA ASN A 152 -8.48 14.13 12.95
C ASN A 152 -8.30 14.36 11.45
N ARG A 153 -8.56 13.33 10.63
CA ARG A 153 -8.39 13.32 9.17
C ARG A 153 -6.94 13.51 8.69
N SER A 154 -5.96 13.27 9.55
CA SER A 154 -4.53 13.32 9.26
C SER A 154 -3.91 11.92 9.39
N TRP A 155 -3.01 11.56 8.51
CA TRP A 155 -2.27 10.30 8.60
C TRP A 155 -1.46 10.25 9.90
N SER A 156 -1.59 9.17 10.65
CA SER A 156 -0.97 9.04 11.97
C SER A 156 0.01 7.90 12.06
N ALA A 157 -0.26 6.78 11.40
CA ALA A 157 0.68 5.66 11.34
C ALA A 157 0.44 4.78 10.12
N VAL A 158 1.50 4.12 9.68
CA VAL A 158 1.47 3.05 8.70
C VAL A 158 2.38 1.92 9.16
N GLN A 159 1.90 0.69 9.13
CA GLN A 159 2.66 -0.49 9.56
C GLN A 159 2.50 -1.60 8.52
N LEU A 160 3.63 -2.18 8.10
CA LEU A 160 3.70 -3.39 7.30
C LEU A 160 4.14 -4.54 8.21
N GLN A 161 3.38 -5.63 8.22
CA GLN A 161 3.65 -6.80 9.04
C GLN A 161 3.61 -8.06 8.18
N PRO A 162 4.60 -8.96 8.30
CA PRO A 162 4.50 -10.27 7.67
C PRO A 162 3.44 -11.11 8.39
N VAL A 163 2.73 -11.92 7.63
CA VAL A 163 1.83 -12.95 8.14
C VAL A 163 2.56 -14.28 8.06
N LEU A 164 2.85 -14.90 9.21
CA LEU A 164 3.63 -16.15 9.26
C LEU A 164 2.75 -17.39 9.21
N ALA A 165 1.70 -17.45 10.03
CA ALA A 165 0.79 -18.60 10.11
C ALA A 165 -0.66 -18.16 10.34
N ASP A 166 -0.89 -17.41 11.42
CA ASP A 166 -2.21 -16.91 11.80
C ASP A 166 -2.28 -15.41 11.55
N TRP A 167 -2.98 -15.02 10.49
CA TRP A 167 -3.14 -13.62 10.12
C TRP A 167 -4.06 -12.87 11.09
N GLN A 168 -5.02 -13.55 11.72
CA GLN A 168 -5.95 -12.94 12.67
C GLN A 168 -5.22 -12.57 13.95
N ALA A 169 -4.43 -13.48 14.50
CA ALA A 169 -3.57 -13.17 15.65
C ALA A 169 -2.55 -12.06 15.33
N THR A 170 -1.99 -12.05 14.12
CA THR A 170 -1.10 -10.99 13.65
C THR A 170 -1.82 -9.65 13.58
N LEU A 171 -3.06 -9.63 13.08
CA LEU A 171 -3.90 -8.44 12.99
C LEU A 171 -4.23 -7.90 14.39
N ASP A 172 -4.70 -8.77 15.29
CA ASP A 172 -5.06 -8.38 16.66
C ASP A 172 -3.88 -7.74 17.39
N ALA A 173 -2.71 -8.37 17.32
CA ALA A 173 -1.48 -7.84 17.89
C ALA A 173 -1.08 -6.49 17.25
N GLY A 174 -1.27 -6.36 15.94
CA GLY A 174 -1.01 -5.13 15.20
C GLY A 174 -1.94 -3.99 15.61
N LEU A 175 -3.23 -4.27 15.69
CA LEU A 175 -4.25 -3.30 16.11
C LEU A 175 -4.03 -2.86 17.56
N HIS A 176 -3.73 -3.80 18.45
CA HIS A 176 -3.45 -3.47 19.85
C HIS A 176 -2.24 -2.52 19.97
N ARG A 177 -1.12 -2.84 19.32
CA ARG A 177 0.06 -1.97 19.31
C ARG A 177 -0.24 -0.59 18.74
N LEU A 178 -0.97 -0.54 17.63
CA LEU A 178 -1.31 0.71 16.94
C LEU A 178 -2.20 1.60 17.82
N ARG A 179 -3.19 1.01 18.47
CA ARG A 179 -4.06 1.71 19.43
C ARG A 179 -3.30 2.27 20.61
N LEU A 180 -2.41 1.49 21.20
CA LEU A 180 -1.53 1.97 22.28
C LEU A 180 -0.62 3.10 21.81
N GLN A 181 0.02 2.96 20.67
CA GLN A 181 0.94 3.96 20.11
C GLN A 181 0.26 5.30 19.85
N LEU A 182 -0.97 5.28 19.36
CA LEU A 182 -1.72 6.46 18.95
C LEU A 182 -2.76 6.91 19.99
N ALA A 183 -2.86 6.23 21.14
CA ALA A 183 -3.91 6.45 22.13
C ALA A 183 -5.33 6.40 21.53
N LEU A 184 -5.55 5.50 20.57
CA LEU A 184 -6.85 5.31 19.93
C LEU A 184 -7.77 4.48 20.83
N PRO A 185 -9.06 4.88 20.98
CA PRO A 185 -10.04 4.09 21.70
C PRO A 185 -10.29 2.74 21.01
N GLU A 186 -10.72 1.74 21.78
CA GLU A 186 -11.12 0.42 21.28
C GLU A 186 -12.26 0.51 20.24
N THR A 187 -13.09 1.53 20.36
CA THR A 187 -14.20 1.81 19.46
C THR A 187 -13.80 2.45 18.13
N THR A 188 -12.50 2.76 17.93
CA THR A 188 -12.02 3.31 16.65
C THR A 188 -12.37 2.36 15.50
N PRO A 189 -13.06 2.86 14.45
CA PRO A 189 -13.49 2.03 13.34
C PRO A 189 -12.29 1.38 12.63
N VAL A 190 -12.41 0.07 12.38
CA VAL A 190 -11.45 -0.70 11.59
C VAL A 190 -12.14 -1.19 10.32
N GLN A 191 -11.52 -0.95 9.18
CA GLN A 191 -11.99 -1.40 7.88
C GLN A 191 -10.99 -2.40 7.32
N LEU A 192 -11.41 -3.65 7.15
CA LEU A 192 -10.56 -4.70 6.57
C LEU A 192 -10.88 -4.87 5.09
N CYS A 193 -9.83 -4.82 4.30
CA CYS A 193 -9.86 -5.13 2.88
C CYS A 193 -8.94 -6.33 2.63
N GLU A 194 -9.45 -7.35 1.94
CA GLU A 194 -8.69 -8.54 1.58
C GLU A 194 -8.48 -8.60 0.07
N LEU A 195 -7.25 -8.89 -0.34
CA LEU A 195 -6.94 -9.30 -1.70
C LEU A 195 -7.11 -10.81 -1.78
N VAL A 196 -8.11 -11.25 -2.51
CA VAL A 196 -8.37 -12.66 -2.74
C VAL A 196 -7.76 -13.07 -4.08
N GLN A 197 -7.07 -14.21 -4.10
CA GLN A 197 -6.47 -14.78 -5.31
C GLN A 197 -7.48 -14.89 -6.45
N GLY A 198 -7.06 -14.45 -7.65
CA GLY A 198 -7.79 -14.63 -8.91
C GLY A 198 -8.87 -13.60 -9.24
N ASP A 199 -9.39 -12.92 -8.26
CA ASP A 199 -10.32 -11.81 -8.46
C ASP A 199 -10.11 -10.77 -7.35
N VAL A 200 -9.87 -9.52 -7.73
CA VAL A 200 -9.73 -8.44 -6.73
C VAL A 200 -11.12 -8.15 -6.16
N GLN A 201 -11.65 -9.09 -5.43
CA GLN A 201 -12.82 -8.88 -4.60
C GLN A 201 -12.37 -8.28 -3.28
N LEU A 202 -12.41 -6.98 -3.24
CA LEU A 202 -12.22 -6.25 -2.01
C LEU A 202 -13.45 -6.51 -1.14
N ARG A 203 -13.34 -7.44 -0.19
CA ARG A 203 -14.37 -7.67 0.81
C ARG A 203 -14.11 -6.72 1.98
N MET A 204 -14.98 -5.75 2.16
CA MET A 204 -15.00 -4.94 3.37
C MET A 204 -15.77 -5.73 4.44
N THR A 205 -15.06 -6.24 5.42
CA THR A 205 -15.69 -6.88 6.58
C THR A 205 -15.63 -5.88 7.74
N PRO A 206 -16.77 -5.47 8.32
CA PRO A 206 -16.74 -4.67 9.54
C PRO A 206 -16.02 -5.46 10.64
N TRP A 207 -15.14 -4.82 11.40
CA TRP A 207 -14.37 -5.41 12.49
C TRP A 207 -15.20 -6.20 13.51
N TRP A 208 -16.43 -5.78 13.73
CA TRP A 208 -17.36 -6.46 14.67
C TRP A 208 -18.16 -7.61 14.06
N ALA A 209 -18.03 -7.89 12.77
CA ALA A 209 -18.62 -9.08 12.20
C ALA A 209 -17.90 -10.29 12.80
N ASP A 210 -18.67 -11.10 13.50
CA ASP A 210 -18.19 -12.26 14.24
C ASP A 210 -17.38 -13.18 13.32
N TRP A 211 -16.07 -13.21 13.53
CA TRP A 211 -15.12 -13.98 12.72
C TRP A 211 -15.40 -15.48 12.74
N SER A 212 -16.23 -15.92 13.73
CA SER A 212 -16.65 -17.32 13.86
C SER A 212 -17.49 -17.82 12.68
N MET A 213 -18.08 -16.93 11.89
CA MET A 213 -18.93 -17.30 10.75
C MET A 213 -18.21 -17.33 9.41
N ALA A 214 -16.96 -16.87 9.31
CA ALA A 214 -16.19 -16.86 8.06
C ALA A 214 -15.40 -18.17 7.80
N GLY A 215 -15.43 -19.11 8.73
CA GLY A 215 -14.72 -20.40 8.67
C GLY A 215 -15.46 -21.54 7.98
N GLY A 216 -16.52 -21.28 7.27
CA GLY A 216 -17.36 -22.31 6.66
C GLY A 216 -17.47 -22.17 5.15
N ILE A 217 -16.40 -22.49 4.41
CA ILE A 217 -16.53 -23.00 3.04
C ILE A 217 -15.52 -24.14 2.89
N ALA A 218 -16.05 -25.36 2.93
CA ALA A 218 -15.39 -26.56 2.50
C ALA A 218 -15.17 -26.55 0.99
#